data_a6128f4f03144714d056a1ce57ff0e70
#
_entry.id   a6128f4f03144714d056a1ce57ff0e70
#
_cell.length_a   1.000
_cell.length_b   1.000
_cell.length_c   1.000
_cell.angle_alpha   90.00
_cell.angle_beta   90.00
_cell.angle_gamma   90.00
#
_symmetry.space_group_name_H-M   'P 1'
#
loop_
_entity.id
_entity.type
_entity.pdbx_description
1 polymer ?
#
loop_
_entity_poly.entity_id
_entity_poly.type
_entity_poly.pdbx_seq_one_letter_code
_entity_poly.pdbx_strand_id
1 'polypeptide(L)'
;MIQTHDIKEIEFGGPATYRIVVKGELGEQWSDRLAGMLLFVSRSETGSPHTTLFGPLRDQAQLNGVLETLYGLHLPILRVEKVDEDAIDALEHVNETNTPRKGGEQ
;
A
#
# COMPACT_ATOMS: atom_id res chain seq x y z
N MET A 1 29.03 8.20 -5.94
CA MET A 1 28.30 8.29 -5.83
C MET A 1 26.91 8.37 -6.17
N ILE A 2 26.56 7.88 -7.19
CA ILE A 2 25.23 7.77 -7.58
C ILE A 2 24.37 7.13 -6.55
N GLN A 3 24.94 6.17 -5.92
CA GLN A 3 24.18 5.46 -4.93
C GLN A 3 23.70 6.33 -3.78
N THR A 4 24.51 7.27 -3.40
CA THR A 4 24.11 8.16 -2.32
C THR A 4 22.90 8.97 -2.71
N HIS A 5 22.90 9.42 -3.94
CA HIS A 5 21.80 10.19 -4.45
C HIS A 5 20.54 9.34 -4.51
N ASP A 6 20.67 8.12 -4.98
CA ASP A 6 19.54 7.22 -5.06
C ASP A 6 18.99 6.92 -3.69
N ILE A 7 19.86 6.74 -2.74
CA ILE A 7 19.43 6.45 -1.39
C ILE A 7 18.58 7.58 -0.85
N LYS A 8 18.99 8.80 -1.13
CA LYS A 8 18.22 9.92 -0.66
C LYS A 8 16.82 9.91 -1.23
N GLU A 9 16.69 9.53 -2.46
CA GLU A 9 15.39 9.57 -3.08
C GLU A 9 14.46 8.52 -2.55
N ILE A 10 14.99 7.46 -2.01
CA ILE A 10 14.13 6.44 -1.47
C ILE A 10 14.20 6.38 0.04
N GLU A 11 14.71 7.42 0.65
CA GLU A 11 14.81 7.42 2.09
C GLU A 11 13.43 7.39 2.73
N PHE A 12 13.37 6.94 3.94
CA PHE A 12 12.11 6.76 4.63
C PHE A 12 11.97 7.71 5.81
N GLY A 13 12.72 8.76 5.82
CA GLY A 13 12.70 9.68 6.95
C GLY A 13 11.49 10.58 6.98
N GLY A 14 10.82 10.77 5.86
CA GLY A 14 9.71 11.69 5.78
C GLY A 14 8.41 10.99 5.51
N PRO A 15 7.35 11.78 5.37
CA PRO A 15 6.03 11.20 5.08
C PRO A 15 5.99 10.59 3.69
N ALA A 16 5.25 9.50 3.57
CA ALA A 16 5.06 8.85 2.29
C ALA A 16 3.83 7.98 2.36
N THR A 17 3.29 7.68 1.20
CA THR A 17 2.13 6.80 1.10
C THR A 17 2.63 5.41 0.80
N TYR A 18 2.08 4.43 1.50
CA TYR A 18 2.52 3.05 1.34
C TYR A 18 1.36 2.14 1.02
N ARG A 19 1.67 1.07 0.34
CA ARG A 19 0.72 -0.01 0.10
C ARG A 19 1.37 -1.28 0.62
N ILE A 20 0.66 -1.97 1.51
CA ILE A 20 1.16 -3.20 2.12
C ILE A 20 0.12 -4.27 1.86
N VAL A 21 0.56 -5.41 1.34
CA VAL A 21 -0.34 -6.51 1.07
C VAL A 21 0.03 -7.68 1.96
N VAL A 22 -0.96 -8.22 2.66
CA VAL A 22 -0.74 -9.37 3.51
C VAL A 22 -1.68 -10.48 3.11
N LYS A 23 -1.29 -11.70 3.41
CA LYS A 23 -2.13 -12.85 3.18
C LYS A 23 -3.03 -13.02 4.39
N GLY A 24 -4.33 -13.10 4.14
CA GLY A 24 -5.28 -13.24 5.23
C GLY A 24 -6.25 -12.09 5.21
N GLU A 25 -7.24 -12.19 6.07
CA GLU A 25 -8.29 -11.19 6.12
C GLU A 25 -8.16 -10.38 7.39
N LEU A 26 -8.15 -9.06 7.26
CA LEU A 26 -8.00 -8.16 8.39
C LEU A 26 -9.10 -7.11 8.28
N GLY A 27 -9.92 -7.00 9.29
CA GLY A 27 -11.06 -6.11 9.23
C GLY A 27 -10.68 -4.67 9.50
N GLU A 28 -11.59 -3.77 9.16
CA GLU A 28 -11.35 -2.35 9.28
C GLU A 28 -11.12 -1.92 10.72
N GLN A 29 -11.59 -2.70 11.66
CA GLN A 29 -11.42 -2.34 13.06
C GLN A 29 -9.94 -2.27 13.44
N TRP A 30 -9.08 -2.83 12.63
CA TRP A 30 -7.65 -2.78 12.91
C TRP A 30 -6.99 -1.50 12.45
N SER A 31 -7.72 -0.66 11.72
CA SER A 31 -7.13 0.54 11.12
C SER A 31 -6.41 1.42 12.16
N ASP A 32 -7.03 1.60 13.31
CA ASP A 32 -6.42 2.47 14.32
C ASP A 32 -5.07 1.96 14.79
N ARG A 33 -4.93 0.65 14.86
CA ARG A 33 -3.67 0.06 15.27
C ARG A 33 -2.67 0.01 14.14
N LEU A 34 -3.12 0.33 12.94
CA LEU A 34 -2.28 0.31 11.77
C LEU A 34 -2.16 1.70 11.20
N ALA A 35 -1.97 2.67 12.08
CA ALA A 35 -1.69 4.05 11.73
C ALA A 35 -2.79 4.69 10.88
N GLY A 36 -4.02 4.22 11.04
CA GLY A 36 -5.14 4.80 10.30
C GLY A 36 -5.18 4.44 8.84
N MET A 37 -4.40 3.46 8.42
CA MET A 37 -4.40 3.06 7.02
C MET A 37 -5.74 2.46 6.63
N LEU A 38 -6.09 2.59 5.37
CA LEU A 38 -7.29 1.97 4.83
C LEU A 38 -7.00 0.50 4.59
N LEU A 39 -8.00 -0.34 4.87
CA LEU A 39 -7.85 -1.76 4.68
C LEU A 39 -8.87 -2.25 3.66
N PHE A 40 -8.40 -3.00 2.69
CA PHE A 40 -9.26 -3.58 1.64
C PHE A 40 -9.00 -5.06 1.56
N VAL A 41 -10.07 -5.85 1.61
CA VAL A 41 -9.92 -7.30 1.51
C VAL A 41 -10.33 -7.71 0.10
N SER A 42 -9.49 -8.52 -0.53
CA SER A 42 -9.82 -9.10 -1.82
C SER A 42 -9.52 -10.59 -1.74
N ARG A 43 -9.99 -11.34 -2.72
CA ARG A 43 -9.79 -12.77 -2.73
C ARG A 43 -9.24 -13.20 -4.06
N SER A 44 -8.32 -14.17 -4.00
CA SER A 44 -7.76 -14.73 -5.21
C SER A 44 -8.80 -15.62 -5.88
N GLU A 45 -8.44 -16.15 -7.04
CA GLU A 45 -9.33 -17.03 -7.75
C GLU A 45 -9.67 -18.26 -6.95
N THR A 46 -8.77 -18.68 -6.09
CA THR A 46 -9.02 -19.84 -5.25
C THR A 46 -9.78 -19.49 -3.99
N GLY A 47 -10.13 -18.22 -3.81
CA GLY A 47 -10.86 -17.80 -2.63
C GLY A 47 -10.00 -17.39 -1.46
N SER A 48 -8.69 -17.39 -1.61
CA SER A 48 -7.80 -17.00 -0.53
C SER A 48 -7.86 -15.50 -0.30
N PRO A 49 -8.04 -15.05 0.93
CA PRO A 49 -8.15 -13.63 1.18
C PRO A 49 -6.79 -12.96 1.25
N HIS A 50 -6.75 -11.73 0.81
CA HIS A 50 -5.59 -10.87 0.93
C HIS A 50 -6.09 -9.52 1.39
N THR A 51 -5.35 -8.87 2.26
CA THR A 51 -5.71 -7.55 2.72
C THR A 51 -4.67 -6.57 2.24
N THR A 52 -5.13 -5.49 1.68
CA THR A 52 -4.25 -4.40 1.25
C THR A 52 -4.45 -3.24 2.21
N LEU A 53 -3.34 -2.77 2.76
CA LEU A 53 -3.33 -1.59 3.61
C LEU A 53 -2.78 -0.45 2.76
N PHE A 54 -3.46 0.68 2.79
CA PHE A 54 -3.05 1.80 1.95
C PHE A 54 -3.20 3.09 2.74
N GLY A 55 -2.20 3.93 2.71
CA GLY A 55 -2.32 5.22 3.36
C GLY A 55 -0.97 5.85 3.63
N PRO A 56 -1.02 7.09 4.11
CA PRO A 56 0.21 7.81 4.40
C PRO A 56 0.77 7.39 5.74
N LEU A 57 2.08 7.32 5.81
CA LEU A 57 2.78 7.08 7.05
C LEU A 57 3.77 8.23 7.24
N ARG A 58 3.94 8.61 8.49
CA ARG A 58 4.67 9.81 8.81
C ARG A 58 6.18 9.65 8.65
N ASP A 59 6.68 8.49 8.97
CA ASP A 59 8.10 8.25 8.92
C ASP A 59 8.36 6.75 8.95
N GLN A 60 9.62 6.40 8.94
CA GLN A 60 9.99 5.00 8.94
C GLN A 60 9.60 4.29 10.22
N ALA A 61 9.64 5.00 11.33
CA ALA A 61 9.27 4.39 12.60
C ALA A 61 7.80 3.96 12.56
N GLN A 62 6.95 4.77 11.97
CA GLN A 62 5.55 4.41 11.88
C GLN A 62 5.36 3.22 10.93
N LEU A 63 6.11 3.19 9.84
CA LEU A 63 6.06 2.05 8.95
C LEU A 63 6.48 0.78 9.69
N ASN A 64 7.56 0.85 10.43
CA ASN A 64 8.02 -0.31 11.19
C ASN A 64 6.97 -0.76 12.20
N GLY A 65 6.29 0.18 12.83
CA GLY A 65 5.24 -0.18 13.78
C GLY A 65 4.11 -0.93 13.13
N VAL A 66 3.73 -0.50 11.93
CA VAL A 66 2.69 -1.18 11.19
C VAL A 66 3.14 -2.60 10.84
N LEU A 67 4.36 -2.73 10.34
CA LEU A 67 4.86 -4.05 9.94
C LEU A 67 4.98 -4.97 11.14
N GLU A 68 5.40 -4.45 12.26
CA GLU A 68 5.51 -5.27 13.47
C GLU A 68 4.15 -5.74 13.95
N THR A 69 3.15 -4.87 13.85
CA THR A 69 1.81 -5.26 14.23
C THR A 69 1.31 -6.40 13.34
N LEU A 70 1.52 -6.28 12.04
CA LEU A 70 1.10 -7.33 11.12
C LEU A 70 1.85 -8.62 11.39
N TYR A 71 3.13 -8.50 11.69
CA TYR A 71 3.93 -9.67 11.98
C TYR A 71 3.43 -10.35 13.25
N GLY A 72 3.06 -9.56 14.25
CA GLY A 72 2.52 -10.12 15.48
C GLY A 72 1.19 -10.80 15.30
N LEU A 73 0.47 -10.44 14.25
CA LEU A 73 -0.79 -11.10 13.93
C LEU A 73 -0.58 -12.35 13.08
N HIS A 74 0.67 -12.65 12.78
CA HIS A 74 1.03 -13.83 11.99
C HIS A 74 0.47 -13.78 10.59
N LEU A 75 0.38 -12.58 10.03
CA LEU A 75 -0.08 -12.41 8.66
C LEU A 75 1.14 -12.30 7.75
N PRO A 76 1.32 -13.23 6.84
CA PRO A 76 2.47 -13.13 5.94
C PRO A 76 2.39 -11.85 5.11
N ILE A 77 3.46 -11.10 5.12
CA ILE A 77 3.53 -9.86 4.37
C ILE A 77 4.03 -10.20 2.98
N LEU A 78 3.20 -9.93 1.98
CA LEU A 78 3.52 -10.29 0.61
C LEU A 78 4.16 -9.15 -0.15
N ARG A 79 3.87 -7.91 0.24
CA ARG A 79 4.39 -6.76 -0.50
C ARG A 79 4.38 -5.53 0.38
N VAL A 80 5.42 -4.74 0.27
CA VAL A 80 5.49 -3.42 0.89
C VAL A 80 6.04 -2.50 -0.17
N GLU A 81 5.30 -1.46 -0.52
CA GLU A 81 5.78 -0.55 -1.54
C GLU A 81 5.42 0.88 -1.20
N LYS A 82 6.30 1.76 -1.54
CA LYS A 82 6.07 3.18 -1.40
C LYS A 82 5.37 3.64 -2.66
N VAL A 83 4.25 4.31 -2.50
CA VAL A 83 3.44 4.71 -3.64
C VAL A 83 3.71 6.16 -3.95
N ASP A 84 4.02 6.42 -5.20
CA ASP A 84 4.31 7.75 -5.66
C ASP A 84 3.00 8.50 -5.86
N GLU A 85 2.97 9.77 -5.45
CA GLU A 85 1.76 10.55 -5.64
C GLU A 85 1.41 10.67 -7.11
N ASP A 86 2.41 10.75 -7.95
CA ASP A 86 2.16 10.82 -9.38
C ASP A 86 1.50 9.55 -9.86
N ALA A 87 1.89 8.43 -9.29
CA ALA A 87 1.29 7.17 -9.67
C ALA A 87 -0.16 7.10 -9.20
N ILE A 88 -0.46 7.69 -8.05
CA ILE A 88 -1.81 7.71 -7.57
C ILE A 88 -2.68 8.54 -8.51
N ASP A 89 -2.19 9.68 -8.92
CA ASP A 89 -2.92 10.52 -9.87
C ASP A 89 -3.15 9.77 -11.17
N ALA A 90 -2.15 9.07 -11.63
CA ALA A 90 -2.28 8.34 -12.87
C ALA A 90 -3.32 7.24 -12.75
N LEU A 91 -3.37 6.59 -11.61
CA LEU A 91 -4.37 5.56 -11.41
C LEU A 91 -5.77 6.13 -11.40
N GLU A 92 -5.93 7.28 -10.79
CA GLU A 92 -7.24 7.92 -10.77
C GLU A 92 -7.67 8.31 -12.17
N HIS A 93 -6.75 8.83 -12.94
CA HIS A 93 -7.05 9.20 -14.31
C HIS A 93 -7.39 7.97 -15.14
N VAL A 94 -6.66 6.91 -14.95
CA VAL A 94 -6.91 5.69 -15.68
C VAL A 94 -8.29 5.18 -15.36
N ASN A 95 -8.66 5.20 -14.10
CA ASN A 95 -9.98 4.73 -13.72
C ASN A 95 -11.08 5.53 -14.38
N GLU A 96 -10.88 6.83 -14.43
CA GLU A 96 -11.90 7.67 -15.02
C GLU A 96 -12.02 7.47 -16.51
N THR A 97 -10.88 7.37 -17.18
CA THR A 97 -10.93 7.24 -18.62
C THR A 97 -11.21 5.83 -19.05
N ASN A 98 -10.81 4.90 -18.25
CA ASN A 98 -10.98 3.53 -18.61
C ASN A 98 -12.39 3.15 -18.71
N THR A 99 -13.16 3.84 -17.97
CA THR A 99 -14.52 3.56 -18.06
C THR A 99 -14.96 3.52 -19.45
N PRO A 100 -14.58 4.33 -20.18
CA PRO A 100 -14.91 4.23 -21.54
C PRO A 100 -13.94 3.44 -22.22
N ARG A 101 -13.03 3.24 -22.28
CA ARG A 101 -12.09 2.75 -23.08
C ARG A 101 -12.01 1.87 -23.65
N LYS A 102 -12.36 1.93 -23.40
CA LYS A 102 -12.25 1.51 -23.99
C LYS A 102 -12.51 1.53 -24.85
N GLY A 103 -12.42 1.96 -24.69
CA GLY A 103 -12.45 2.15 -25.46
C GLY A 103 -12.19 2.43 -26.12
N GLY A 104 -12.02 2.50 -26.00
CA GLY A 104 -11.71 2.76 -26.64
C GLY A 104 -11.26 2.70 -27.14
N GLU A 105 -11.05 2.42 -26.94
CA GLU A 105 -10.76 2.41 -27.35
C GLU A 105 -10.73 2.33 -27.93
N GLN A 106 -10.78 2.16 -27.81
CA GLN A 106 -10.81 2.14 -28.29
C GLN A 106 -10.79 2.21 -28.84
#